data_07f0fbf7d00cd9fc99cbe89833a0f12f
#
_entry.id   07f0fbf7d00cd9fc99cbe89833a0f12f
#
_cell.length_a   1.000
_cell.length_b   1.000
_cell.length_c   1.000
_cell.angle_alpha   90.00
_cell.angle_beta   90.00
_cell.angle_gamma   90.00
#
_symmetry.space_group_name_H-M   'P 1'
#
loop_
_entity.id
_entity.type
_entity.pdbx_description
1 polymer ?
#
loop_
_entity_poly.entity_id
_entity_poly.type
_entity_poly.pdbx_seq_one_letter_code
_entity_poly.pdbx_strand_id
1 'polypeptide(L)' 'MEHLQQRLDALKQQEANLLMQLDEVRVLIQAYENTLNNDKGVS' A
#
# COMPACT_ATOMS: atom_id res chain seq x y z
N MET A 1 11.17 5.19 -30.31
CA MET A 1 10.00 5.73 -29.58
C MET A 1 9.15 4.63 -28.97
N GLU A 2 9.00 3.50 -29.65
CA GLU A 2 8.24 2.37 -29.09
C GLU A 2 8.84 1.86 -27.79
N HIS A 3 10.16 1.86 -27.69
CA HIS A 3 10.83 1.42 -26.48
C HIS A 3 10.49 2.29 -25.26
N LEU A 4 10.35 3.58 -25.48
CA LEU A 4 9.98 4.49 -24.41
C LEU A 4 8.57 4.25 -23.94
N GLN A 5 7.65 3.97 -24.85
CA GLN A 5 6.27 3.70 -24.49
C GLN A 5 6.15 2.42 -23.68
N GLN A 6 6.84 1.36 -24.11
CA GLN A 6 6.85 0.10 -23.39
C GLN A 6 7.44 0.25 -21.99
N ARG A 7 8.51 1.02 -21.89
CA ARG A 7 9.15 1.25 -20.61
C ARG A 7 8.25 2.05 -19.68
N LEU A 8 7.57 3.04 -20.23
CA LEU A 8 6.63 3.83 -19.47
C LEU A 8 5.49 2.98 -18.94
N ASP A 9 4.94 2.12 -19.80
CA ASP A 9 3.86 1.23 -19.38
C ASP A 9 4.30 0.29 -18.27
N ALA A 10 5.49 -0.25 -18.39
CA ALA A 10 6.04 -1.14 -17.36
C ALA A 10 6.21 -0.40 -16.03
N LEU A 11 6.71 0.83 -16.08
CA LEU A 11 6.90 1.63 -14.88
C LEU A 11 5.58 1.99 -14.22
N LYS A 12 4.58 2.32 -15.03
CA LYS A 12 3.25 2.62 -14.50
C LYS A 12 2.62 1.41 -13.83
N GLN A 13 2.82 0.24 -14.40
CA GLN A 13 2.32 -0.98 -13.82
C GLN A 13 3.00 -1.29 -12.49
N GLN A 14 4.31 -1.09 -12.45
CA GLN A 14 5.06 -1.27 -11.21
C GLN A 14 4.59 -0.28 -10.15
N GLU A 15 4.36 0.95 -10.53
CA GLU A 15 3.85 1.96 -9.60
C GLU A 15 2.51 1.52 -9.02
N ALA A 16 1.60 1.05 -9.87
CA ALA A 16 0.29 0.59 -9.40
C ALA A 16 0.43 -0.56 -8.40
N ASN A 17 1.34 -1.49 -8.66
CA ASN A 17 1.59 -2.59 -7.74
C ASN A 17 2.12 -2.10 -6.39
N LEU A 18 3.04 -1.15 -6.42
CA LEU A 18 3.59 -0.56 -5.19
C LEU A 18 2.52 0.18 -4.40
N LEU A 19 1.64 0.89 -5.08
CA LEU A 19 0.55 1.59 -4.43
C LEU A 19 -0.41 0.62 -3.75
N MET A 20 -0.69 -0.51 -4.38
CA MET A 20 -1.51 -1.56 -3.77
C MET A 20 -0.85 -2.10 -2.50
N GLN A 21 0.45 -2.36 -2.57
CA GLN A 21 1.18 -2.84 -1.40
C GLN A 21 1.17 -1.82 -0.28
N LEU A 22 1.32 -0.56 -0.63
CA LEU A 22 1.27 0.50 0.37
C LEU A 22 -0.11 0.57 1.03
N ASP A 23 -1.16 0.44 0.25
CA ASP A 23 -2.53 0.40 0.77
C ASP A 23 -2.72 -0.73 1.76
N GLU A 24 -2.23 -1.93 1.41
CA GLU A 24 -2.34 -3.08 2.29
C GLU A 24 -1.62 -2.84 3.62
N VAL A 25 -0.43 -2.26 3.55
CA VAL A 25 0.32 -1.94 4.76
C VAL A 25 -0.45 -0.95 5.61
N ARG A 26 -1.03 0.06 4.99
CA ARG A 26 -1.80 1.07 5.72
C ARG A 26 -3.00 0.46 6.44
N VAL A 27 -3.69 -0.45 5.77
CA VAL A 27 -4.83 -1.14 6.37
C VAL A 27 -4.39 -1.96 7.57
N LEU A 28 -3.26 -2.65 7.46
CA LEU A 28 -2.73 -3.44 8.56
C LEU A 28 -2.32 -2.56 9.75
N ILE A 29 -1.68 -1.45 9.47
CA ILE A 29 -1.29 -0.51 10.52
C ILE A 29 -2.55 -0.02 11.24
N GLN A 30 -3.57 0.33 10.50
CA GLN A 30 -4.81 0.83 11.08
C GLN A 30 -5.45 -0.23 11.96
N ALA A 31 -5.46 -1.47 11.52
CA ALA A 31 -6.03 -2.57 12.28
C ALA A 31 -5.28 -2.79 13.59
N TYR A 32 -3.96 -2.77 13.53
CA TYR A 32 -3.14 -2.94 14.73
C TYR A 32 -3.32 -1.78 15.70
N GLU A 33 -3.37 -0.57 15.19
CA GLU A 33 -3.58 0.59 16.03
C GLU A 33 -4.93 0.53 16.74
N ASN A 34 -5.96 0.12 16.02
CA ASN A 34 -7.30 -0.03 16.61
C ASN A 34 -7.29 -1.08 17.71
N THR A 35 -6.60 -2.19 17.50
CA THR A 35 -6.49 -3.24 18.50
C THR A 35 -5.77 -2.74 19.76
N LEU A 36 -4.67 -2.03 19.55
CA LEU A 36 -3.93 -1.47 20.68
C LEU A 36 -4.76 -0.46 21.48
N ASN A 37 -5.50 0.38 20.78
CA ASN A 37 -6.36 1.37 21.42
C ASN A 37 -7.48 0.69 22.20
N ASN A 38 -8.05 -0.39 21.68
CA ASN A 38 -9.07 -1.15 22.38
C ASN A 38 -8.52 -1.76 23.66
N ASP A 39 -7.31 -2.31 23.61
CA ASP A 39 -6.67 -2.86 24.79
C ASP A 39 -6.51 -1.81 25.87
N LYS A 40 -6.07 -0.61 25.50
CA LYS A 40 -5.91 0.48 26.44
C LYS A 40 -7.25 0.91 27.00
N GLY A 41 -8.29 0.89 26.17
CA GLY A 41 -9.62 1.28 26.62
C GLY A 41 -10.23 0.30 27.58
N VAL A 42 -9.88 -0.97 27.48
CA VAL A 42 -10.41 -2.02 28.33
C VAL A 42 -9.71 -2.03 29.69
N SER A 43 -8.43 -1.71 29.68
CA SER A 43 -7.67 -1.70 30.91
C SER A 43 -7.87 -0.42 31.68
#